data_2e1161fed65018a166a57ba337b6f751
#
_entry.id   2e1161fed65018a166a57ba337b6f751
#
_cell.length_a   1.000
_cell.length_b   1.000
_cell.length_c   1.000
_cell.angle_alpha   90.00
_cell.angle_beta   90.00
_cell.angle_gamma   90.00
#
_symmetry.space_group_name_H-M   'P 1'
#
loop_
_entity.id
_entity.type
_entity.pdbx_description
1 polymer ?
#
loop_
_entity_poly.entity_id
_entity_poly.type
_entity_poly.pdbx_seq_one_letter_code
_entity_poly.pdbx_strand_id
1 'polypeptide(L)'
;GGNGGLFADGGVGGAGGATDAGTGGAGGSGGNGGLFGAGGTGGPGGFGIFGGGAGGDGGSGGLFGAGGTGGSGGTSIINVGGNGGAGGDAGMLSLGAAGGAGGSGGSSPDGGGGAGGIGGDGGTLFGSGGAGGVGGLGFDAGGAGGAGGKAGLLIGAGGAG
;
A
#
# COMPACT_ATOMS: atom_id res chain seq x y z
N GLY A 1 -8.41 4.02 8.25
CA GLY A 1 -8.86 3.09 9.31
C GLY A 1 -8.54 3.63 10.70
N GLY A 2 -9.17 3.04 11.68
CA GLY A 2 -8.93 3.41 13.09
C GLY A 2 -7.62 2.85 13.62
N ASN A 3 -7.02 3.56 14.56
CA ASN A 3 -5.79 3.09 15.21
C ASN A 3 -6.09 1.93 16.16
N GLY A 4 -5.13 1.02 16.29
CA GLY A 4 -5.23 -0.10 17.22
C GLY A 4 -5.06 0.36 18.67
N GLY A 5 -5.60 -0.46 19.59
CA GLY A 5 -5.28 -0.31 21.01
C GLY A 5 -3.87 -0.82 21.30
N LEU A 6 -3.50 -0.93 22.57
CA LEU A 6 -2.13 -1.26 22.97
C LEU A 6 -1.57 -2.53 22.29
N PHE A 7 -2.39 -3.57 22.17
CA PHE A 7 -2.00 -4.84 21.54
C PHE A 7 -2.73 -5.11 20.24
N ALA A 8 -3.50 -4.16 19.71
CA ALA A 8 -4.34 -4.40 18.55
C ALA A 8 -3.73 -3.82 17.29
N ASP A 9 -4.06 -4.47 16.17
CA ASP A 9 -3.68 -3.98 14.84
C ASP A 9 -4.52 -2.76 14.46
N GLY A 10 -4.00 -1.94 13.56
CA GLY A 10 -4.76 -0.85 12.99
C GLY A 10 -5.90 -1.34 12.10
N GLY A 11 -6.93 -0.55 11.97
CA GLY A 11 -8.08 -0.87 11.14
C GLY A 11 -7.78 -0.72 9.65
N VAL A 12 -8.47 -1.50 8.82
CA VAL A 12 -8.36 -1.43 7.36
C VAL A 12 -8.96 -0.12 6.86
N GLY A 13 -8.35 0.50 5.87
CA GLY A 13 -8.88 1.67 5.20
C GLY A 13 -10.13 1.34 4.39
N GLY A 14 -11.03 2.29 4.27
CA GLY A 14 -12.25 2.11 3.50
C GLY A 14 -11.97 2.12 1.99
N ALA A 15 -12.79 1.41 1.24
CA ALA A 15 -12.69 1.40 -0.23
C ALA A 15 -13.07 2.77 -0.81
N GLY A 16 -12.41 3.16 -1.88
CA GLY A 16 -12.78 4.33 -2.66
C GLY A 16 -14.09 4.12 -3.39
N GLY A 17 -14.84 5.20 -3.59
CA GLY A 17 -16.12 5.15 -4.29
C GLY A 17 -15.94 4.92 -5.79
N ALA A 18 -16.77 4.07 -6.37
CA ALA A 18 -16.81 3.85 -7.81
C ALA A 18 -17.61 4.93 -8.50
N THR A 19 -17.26 5.25 -9.73
CA THR A 19 -18.02 6.15 -10.56
C THR A 19 -18.01 5.69 -12.02
N ASP A 20 -19.11 5.94 -12.72
CA ASP A 20 -19.24 5.66 -14.15
C ASP A 20 -19.12 6.93 -15.00
N ALA A 21 -18.71 8.03 -14.42
CA ALA A 21 -18.63 9.34 -15.08
C ALA A 21 -17.35 10.09 -14.83
N GLY A 22 -16.34 9.52 -14.18
CA GLY A 22 -15.09 10.25 -13.89
C GLY A 22 -14.03 9.35 -13.33
N THR A 23 -13.22 9.91 -12.45
CA THR A 23 -12.15 9.18 -11.77
C THR A 23 -12.69 8.56 -10.49
N GLY A 24 -12.33 7.31 -10.23
CA GLY A 24 -12.73 6.63 -8.99
C GLY A 24 -12.14 7.31 -7.76
N GLY A 25 -12.79 7.15 -6.64
CA GLY A 25 -12.33 7.69 -5.37
C GLY A 25 -11.10 6.97 -4.84
N ALA A 26 -10.27 7.68 -4.10
CA ALA A 26 -9.11 7.07 -3.45
C ALA A 26 -9.54 6.16 -2.29
N GLY A 27 -8.80 5.07 -2.08
CA GLY A 27 -8.98 4.25 -0.90
C GLY A 27 -8.51 4.96 0.36
N GLY A 28 -9.08 4.63 1.48
CA GLY A 28 -8.67 5.20 2.76
C GLY A 28 -7.38 4.57 3.28
N SER A 29 -6.63 5.31 4.07
CA SER A 29 -5.42 4.80 4.69
C SER A 29 -5.74 3.78 5.79
N GLY A 30 -4.86 2.79 5.95
CA GLY A 30 -4.91 1.89 7.10
C GLY A 30 -4.59 2.63 8.39
N GLY A 31 -5.17 2.19 9.48
CA GLY A 31 -4.86 2.74 10.80
C GLY A 31 -3.53 2.24 11.33
N ASN A 32 -2.96 2.98 12.25
CA ASN A 32 -1.70 2.59 12.86
C ASN A 32 -1.94 1.48 13.90
N GLY A 33 -0.94 0.61 14.07
CA GLY A 33 -0.99 -0.41 15.12
C GLY A 33 -0.78 0.20 16.49
N GLY A 34 -1.26 -0.50 17.52
CA GLY A 34 -0.91 -0.20 18.89
C GLY A 34 0.54 -0.54 19.17
N LEU A 35 0.97 -0.44 20.43
CA LEU A 35 2.38 -0.62 20.79
C LEU A 35 2.96 -1.94 20.24
N PHE A 36 2.18 -3.02 20.29
CA PHE A 36 2.58 -4.35 19.81
C PHE A 36 1.81 -4.78 18.55
N GLY A 37 1.01 -3.88 17.96
CA GLY A 37 0.15 -4.23 16.83
C GLY A 37 0.73 -3.83 15.49
N ALA A 38 0.32 -4.55 14.43
CA ALA A 38 0.67 -4.22 13.05
C ALA A 38 -0.18 -3.06 12.54
N GLY A 39 0.32 -2.36 11.55
CA GLY A 39 -0.48 -1.36 10.83
C GLY A 39 -1.60 -2.03 10.03
N GLY A 40 -2.70 -1.34 9.87
CA GLY A 40 -3.81 -1.81 9.04
C GLY A 40 -3.52 -1.65 7.55
N THR A 41 -4.18 -2.45 6.73
CA THR A 41 -4.03 -2.34 5.27
C THR A 41 -4.75 -1.10 4.74
N GLY A 42 -4.22 -0.52 3.69
CA GLY A 42 -4.93 0.54 2.97
C GLY A 42 -6.11 -0.01 2.18
N GLY A 43 -7.14 0.80 2.00
CA GLY A 43 -8.30 0.41 1.22
C GLY A 43 -8.03 0.49 -0.28
N PRO A 44 -8.76 -0.29 -1.09
CA PRO A 44 -8.60 -0.24 -2.54
C PRO A 44 -9.16 1.06 -3.11
N GLY A 45 -8.58 1.52 -4.21
CA GLY A 45 -9.13 2.61 -4.99
C GLY A 45 -10.40 2.20 -5.71
N GLY A 46 -11.27 3.15 -5.96
CA GLY A 46 -12.54 2.89 -6.64
C GLY A 46 -12.39 2.82 -8.15
N PHE A 47 -13.32 2.11 -8.78
CA PHE A 47 -13.42 2.06 -10.24
C PHE A 47 -13.82 3.44 -10.80
N GLY A 48 -13.23 3.81 -11.93
CA GLY A 48 -13.65 5.00 -12.67
C GLY A 48 -13.45 4.81 -14.16
N ILE A 49 -14.37 5.32 -14.99
CA ILE A 49 -14.25 5.17 -16.44
C ILE A 49 -13.04 5.94 -16.96
N PHE A 50 -12.81 7.14 -16.45
CA PHE A 50 -11.73 8.00 -16.93
C PHE A 50 -10.47 7.95 -16.06
N GLY A 51 -10.45 7.10 -15.05
CA GLY A 51 -9.27 6.87 -14.23
C GLY A 51 -9.64 6.10 -12.98
N GLY A 52 -8.85 5.12 -12.61
CA GLY A 52 -9.02 4.40 -11.35
C GLY A 52 -8.55 5.26 -10.19
N GLY A 53 -9.20 5.12 -9.04
CA GLY A 53 -8.76 5.78 -7.82
C GLY A 53 -7.49 5.15 -7.26
N ALA A 54 -6.67 5.92 -6.57
CA ALA A 54 -5.47 5.42 -5.92
C ALA A 54 -5.83 4.50 -4.74
N GLY A 55 -5.02 3.48 -4.51
CA GLY A 55 -5.12 2.70 -3.29
C GLY A 55 -4.67 3.52 -2.08
N GLY A 56 -5.24 3.24 -0.93
CA GLY A 56 -4.83 3.89 0.30
C GLY A 56 -3.52 3.33 0.84
N ASP A 57 -2.79 4.12 1.60
CA ASP A 57 -1.53 3.68 2.19
C ASP A 57 -1.79 2.73 3.36
N GLY A 58 -0.85 1.81 3.57
CA GLY A 58 -0.87 0.98 4.77
C GLY A 58 -0.52 1.81 6.00
N GLY A 59 -1.08 1.42 7.13
CA GLY A 59 -0.76 2.07 8.40
C GLY A 59 0.59 1.65 8.94
N SER A 60 1.18 2.46 9.78
CA SER A 60 2.44 2.15 10.43
C SER A 60 2.26 1.11 11.52
N GLY A 61 3.25 0.26 11.71
CA GLY A 61 3.27 -0.66 12.85
C GLY A 61 3.51 0.10 14.15
N GLY A 62 3.09 -0.50 15.25
CA GLY A 62 3.45 -0.02 16.57
C GLY A 62 4.94 -0.22 16.83
N LEU A 63 5.39 0.14 18.03
CA LEU A 63 6.81 0.10 18.37
C LEU A 63 7.45 -1.26 18.07
N PHE A 64 6.71 -2.35 18.24
CA PHE A 64 7.15 -3.73 17.98
C PHE A 64 6.39 -4.39 16.83
N GLY A 65 5.63 -3.63 16.02
CA GLY A 65 4.75 -4.20 15.00
C GLY A 65 5.22 -3.97 13.57
N ALA A 66 4.73 -4.80 12.66
CA ALA A 66 4.97 -4.66 11.22
C ALA A 66 4.11 -3.56 10.61
N GLY A 67 4.55 -3.00 9.50
CA GLY A 67 3.75 -2.08 8.71
C GLY A 67 2.60 -2.78 7.98
N GLY A 68 1.53 -2.06 7.75
CA GLY A 68 0.40 -2.57 6.97
C GLY A 68 0.65 -2.45 5.46
N THR A 69 0.00 -3.31 4.68
CA THR A 69 0.14 -3.27 3.22
C THR A 69 -0.63 -2.09 2.63
N GLY A 70 -0.16 -1.58 1.51
CA GLY A 70 -0.91 -0.59 0.73
C GLY A 70 -2.10 -1.22 0.01
N GLY A 71 -3.13 -0.44 -0.21
CA GLY A 71 -4.29 -0.86 -0.97
C GLY A 71 -4.04 -0.86 -2.47
N SER A 72 -4.77 -1.68 -3.21
CA SER A 72 -4.65 -1.74 -4.66
C SER A 72 -5.25 -0.49 -5.32
N GLY A 73 -4.70 -0.11 -6.46
CA GLY A 73 -5.31 0.92 -7.31
C GLY A 73 -6.61 0.42 -7.96
N GLY A 74 -7.52 1.34 -8.20
CA GLY A 74 -8.78 1.03 -8.85
C GLY A 74 -8.61 0.82 -10.35
N THR A 75 -9.52 0.07 -10.95
CA THR A 75 -9.51 -0.17 -12.40
C THR A 75 -10.14 1.00 -13.14
N SER A 76 -9.75 1.15 -14.40
CA SER A 76 -10.31 2.13 -15.34
C SER A 76 -10.63 1.44 -16.65
N ILE A 77 -11.49 2.03 -17.45
CA ILE A 77 -11.78 1.50 -18.80
C ILE A 77 -11.00 2.25 -19.87
N ILE A 78 -11.05 3.58 -19.86
CA ILE A 78 -10.57 4.40 -20.99
C ILE A 78 -9.19 4.99 -20.73
N ASN A 79 -8.90 5.32 -19.48
CA ASN A 79 -7.68 6.03 -19.13
C ASN A 79 -6.80 5.15 -18.24
N VAL A 80 -6.03 5.73 -17.37
CA VAL A 80 -5.01 5.02 -16.58
C VAL A 80 -5.65 4.38 -15.34
N GLY A 81 -5.27 3.16 -15.03
CA GLY A 81 -5.62 2.53 -13.75
C GLY A 81 -5.01 3.31 -12.59
N GLY A 82 -5.63 3.22 -11.41
CA GLY A 82 -5.13 3.90 -10.23
C GLY A 82 -3.82 3.31 -9.72
N ASN A 83 -3.02 4.14 -9.07
CA ASN A 83 -1.78 3.67 -8.46
C ASN A 83 -2.07 2.88 -7.18
N GLY A 84 -1.23 1.91 -6.89
CA GLY A 84 -1.27 1.22 -5.61
C GLY A 84 -0.81 2.13 -4.48
N GLY A 85 -1.34 1.92 -3.29
CA GLY A 85 -0.92 2.65 -2.11
C GLY A 85 0.41 2.16 -1.56
N ALA A 86 1.12 3.02 -0.84
CA ALA A 86 2.38 2.66 -0.22
C ALA A 86 2.17 1.69 0.95
N GLY A 87 3.14 0.83 1.18
CA GLY A 87 3.17 0.03 2.40
C GLY A 87 3.54 0.89 3.60
N GLY A 88 3.03 0.54 4.76
CA GLY A 88 3.37 1.24 6.00
C GLY A 88 4.70 0.78 6.58
N ASP A 89 5.32 1.63 7.38
CA ASP A 89 6.60 1.32 7.99
C ASP A 89 6.43 0.44 9.23
N ALA A 90 7.42 -0.39 9.50
CA ALA A 90 7.48 -1.14 10.76
C ALA A 90 7.93 -0.22 11.90
N GLY A 91 7.62 -0.64 13.12
CA GLY A 91 8.01 0.11 14.31
C GLY A 91 9.50 0.05 14.60
N MET A 92 9.99 1.00 15.39
CA MET A 92 11.42 1.21 15.64
C MET A 92 12.09 0.00 16.29
N LEU A 93 11.44 -0.64 17.24
CA LEU A 93 12.00 -1.76 18.01
C LEU A 93 11.41 -3.11 17.59
N SER A 94 10.82 -3.16 16.38
CA SER A 94 10.26 -4.41 15.88
C SER A 94 11.35 -5.37 15.48
N LEU A 95 11.60 -6.37 16.30
CA LEU A 95 12.62 -7.38 16.05
C LEU A 95 12.16 -8.30 14.91
N GLY A 96 12.71 -8.10 13.73
CA GLY A 96 12.38 -8.90 12.57
C GLY A 96 11.06 -8.56 11.88
N ALA A 97 10.34 -7.54 12.35
CA ALA A 97 9.11 -7.13 11.67
C ALA A 97 9.43 -6.40 10.37
N ALA A 98 8.67 -6.70 9.33
CA ALA A 98 8.89 -6.13 8.01
C ALA A 98 8.03 -4.88 7.81
N GLY A 99 8.50 -3.98 6.95
CA GLY A 99 7.63 -2.97 6.38
C GLY A 99 6.54 -3.61 5.53
N GLY A 100 5.40 -2.99 5.42
CA GLY A 100 4.30 -3.51 4.64
C GLY A 100 4.59 -3.47 3.15
N ALA A 101 4.05 -4.41 2.38
CA ALA A 101 4.17 -4.39 0.93
C ALA A 101 3.36 -3.23 0.34
N GLY A 102 3.84 -2.66 -0.75
CA GLY A 102 3.07 -1.72 -1.55
C GLY A 102 1.91 -2.40 -2.26
N GLY A 103 0.83 -1.68 -2.45
CA GLY A 103 -0.33 -2.20 -3.16
C GLY A 103 -0.11 -2.28 -4.66
N SER A 104 -0.81 -3.18 -5.34
CA SER A 104 -0.73 -3.31 -6.79
C SER A 104 -1.42 -2.15 -7.49
N GLY A 105 -0.95 -1.79 -8.68
CA GLY A 105 -1.59 -0.83 -9.54
C GLY A 105 -2.85 -1.40 -10.18
N GLY A 106 -3.80 -0.55 -10.49
CA GLY A 106 -5.06 -0.94 -11.12
C GLY A 106 -4.88 -1.18 -12.62
N SER A 107 -5.72 -2.04 -13.18
CA SER A 107 -5.68 -2.35 -14.61
C SER A 107 -6.57 -1.42 -15.41
N SER A 108 -6.26 -1.30 -16.70
CA SER A 108 -7.09 -0.58 -17.66
C SER A 108 -7.06 -1.28 -19.02
N PRO A 109 -8.23 -1.75 -19.53
CA PRO A 109 -8.27 -2.45 -20.82
C PRO A 109 -7.97 -1.57 -22.04
N ASP A 110 -8.28 -0.27 -21.96
CA ASP A 110 -8.08 0.65 -23.09
C ASP A 110 -7.07 1.75 -22.80
N GLY A 111 -6.35 1.67 -21.69
CA GLY A 111 -5.34 2.66 -21.33
C GLY A 111 -4.15 2.05 -20.65
N GLY A 112 -3.40 2.83 -19.94
CA GLY A 112 -2.22 2.36 -19.18
C GLY A 112 -2.59 1.78 -17.82
N GLY A 113 -1.81 0.80 -17.38
CA GLY A 113 -1.92 0.28 -16.02
C GLY A 113 -1.38 1.27 -15.00
N GLY A 114 -1.92 1.26 -13.80
CA GLY A 114 -1.42 2.07 -12.70
C GLY A 114 -0.11 1.55 -12.13
N ALA A 115 0.68 2.42 -11.55
CA ALA A 115 1.93 2.02 -10.90
C ALA A 115 1.66 1.25 -9.61
N GLY A 116 2.56 0.32 -9.29
CA GLY A 116 2.57 -0.31 -7.97
C GLY A 116 3.03 0.65 -6.90
N GLY A 117 2.54 0.48 -5.69
CA GLY A 117 2.95 1.31 -4.56
C GLY A 117 4.34 0.93 -4.04
N ILE A 118 5.00 1.84 -3.39
CA ILE A 118 6.29 1.57 -2.76
C ILE A 118 6.10 0.69 -1.52
N GLY A 119 7.10 -0.14 -1.23
CA GLY A 119 7.12 -0.90 0.01
C GLY A 119 7.47 0.00 1.19
N GLY A 120 6.96 -0.33 2.36
CA GLY A 120 7.30 0.39 3.59
C GLY A 120 8.67 -0.01 4.13
N ASP A 121 9.23 0.85 4.95
CA ASP A 121 10.54 0.58 5.54
C ASP A 121 10.43 -0.42 6.69
N GLY A 122 11.49 -1.19 6.89
CA GLY A 122 11.63 -2.05 8.06
C GLY A 122 11.84 -1.21 9.32
N GLY A 123 11.84 -1.90 10.48
CA GLY A 123 12.12 -1.22 11.75
C GLY A 123 13.43 -0.45 11.68
N THR A 124 13.52 0.64 12.46
CA THR A 124 14.70 1.52 12.38
C THR A 124 16.01 0.79 12.68
N LEU A 125 16.01 -0.13 13.65
CA LEU A 125 17.19 -0.90 14.03
C LEU A 125 17.23 -2.28 13.38
N PHE A 126 16.09 -2.98 13.34
CA PHE A 126 15.99 -4.34 12.82
C PHE A 126 14.77 -4.42 11.91
N GLY A 127 14.78 -5.34 10.99
CA GLY A 127 13.63 -5.64 10.16
C GLY A 127 13.92 -5.47 8.68
N SER A 128 13.10 -6.09 7.87
CA SER A 128 13.20 -6.04 6.41
C SER A 128 12.32 -4.94 5.85
N GLY A 129 12.73 -4.35 4.75
CA GLY A 129 11.84 -3.49 3.97
C GLY A 129 10.73 -4.28 3.30
N GLY A 130 9.58 -3.67 3.10
CA GLY A 130 8.47 -4.28 2.38
C GLY A 130 8.72 -4.29 0.88
N ALA A 131 8.15 -5.26 0.18
CA ALA A 131 8.25 -5.33 -1.27
C ALA A 131 7.43 -4.21 -1.92
N GLY A 132 7.88 -3.74 -3.06
CA GLY A 132 7.08 -2.85 -3.90
C GLY A 132 5.92 -3.60 -4.53
N GLY A 133 4.84 -2.90 -4.80
CA GLY A 133 3.67 -3.48 -5.45
C GLY A 133 3.91 -3.68 -6.94
N VAL A 134 3.16 -4.61 -7.53
CA VAL A 134 3.23 -4.85 -8.99
C VAL A 134 2.48 -3.76 -9.73
N GLY A 135 2.92 -3.45 -10.94
CA GLY A 135 2.19 -2.54 -11.84
C GLY A 135 0.93 -3.20 -12.38
N GLY A 136 -0.06 -2.38 -12.68
CA GLY A 136 -1.31 -2.87 -13.27
C GLY A 136 -1.17 -3.19 -14.75
N LEU A 137 -2.09 -4.02 -15.25
CA LEU A 137 -2.16 -4.34 -16.68
C LEU A 137 -2.75 -3.16 -17.45
N GLY A 138 -2.24 -2.90 -18.62
CA GLY A 138 -2.78 -1.86 -19.50
C GLY A 138 -2.74 -2.29 -20.95
N PHE A 139 -3.62 -1.71 -21.75
CA PHE A 139 -3.65 -1.97 -23.19
C PHE A 139 -2.44 -1.32 -23.88
N ASP A 140 -2.21 -0.04 -23.55
CA ASP A 140 -1.08 0.70 -24.17
C ASP A 140 0.24 0.37 -23.50
N ALA A 141 0.24 0.30 -22.18
CA ALA A 141 1.44 -0.01 -21.39
C ALA A 141 1.03 -0.52 -20.01
N GLY A 142 1.74 -1.50 -19.52
CA GLY A 142 1.61 -1.92 -18.14
C GLY A 142 2.15 -0.85 -17.20
N GLY A 143 1.66 -0.81 -15.98
CA GLY A 143 2.16 0.10 -14.96
C GLY A 143 3.53 -0.31 -14.46
N ALA A 144 4.30 0.65 -13.97
CA ALA A 144 5.59 0.39 -13.35
C ALA A 144 5.41 -0.35 -12.01
N GLY A 145 6.31 -1.24 -11.70
CA GLY A 145 6.38 -1.82 -10.36
C GLY A 145 6.85 -0.78 -9.34
N GLY A 146 6.42 -0.92 -8.11
CA GLY A 146 6.86 -0.03 -7.04
C GLY A 146 8.24 -0.38 -6.52
N ALA A 147 8.91 0.59 -5.91
CA ALA A 147 10.20 0.36 -5.28
C ALA A 147 10.02 -0.41 -3.96
N GLY A 148 11.01 -1.21 -3.61
CA GLY A 148 11.05 -1.84 -2.31
C GLY A 148 11.44 -0.86 -1.22
N GLY A 149 11.05 -1.14 0.01
CA GLY A 149 11.37 -0.33 1.17
C GLY A 149 12.77 -0.61 1.71
N LYS A 150 13.21 0.24 2.61
CA LYS A 150 14.54 0.14 3.23
C LYS A 150 14.55 -0.86 4.37
N ALA A 151 15.70 -1.50 4.56
CA ALA A 151 15.95 -2.38 5.71
C ALA A 151 16.24 -1.56 6.97
N GLY A 152 16.21 -2.24 8.11
CA GLY A 152 16.67 -1.67 9.37
C GLY A 152 18.14 -1.31 9.34
N LEU A 153 18.53 -0.41 10.24
CA LEU A 153 19.88 0.16 10.25
C LEU A 153 20.95 -0.87 10.63
N LEU A 154 20.66 -1.76 11.60
CA LEU A 154 21.62 -2.73 12.11
C LEU A 154 21.54 -4.08 11.41
N ILE A 155 20.34 -4.62 11.27
CA ILE A 155 20.10 -5.94 10.65
C ILE A 155 18.80 -5.88 9.85
N GLY A 156 18.82 -6.44 8.65
CA GLY A 156 17.63 -6.58 7.82
C GLY A 156 17.96 -6.61 6.35
N ALA A 157 16.99 -6.99 5.54
CA ALA A 157 17.09 -6.98 4.08
C ALA A 157 16.19 -5.90 3.50
N GLY A 158 16.65 -5.24 2.46
CA GLY A 158 15.80 -4.33 1.71
C GLY A 158 14.67 -5.06 1.00
N GLY A 159 13.57 -4.37 0.77
CA GLY A 159 12.44 -4.95 0.04
C GLY A 159 12.74 -5.09 -1.45
N ALA A 160 12.10 -6.07 -2.10
CA ALA A 160 12.18 -6.22 -3.55
C ALA A 160 11.37 -5.11 -4.25
N GLY A 161 11.92 -4.61 -5.32
CA GLY A 161 11.24 -3.62 -6.13
C GLY A 161 10.35 -4.22 -7.21
#